data_13c39b249b050e885e09d71586354d27
#
_entry.id   13c39b249b050e885e09d71586354d27
#
_cell.length_a   1.000
_cell.length_b   1.000
_cell.length_c   1.000
_cell.angle_alpha   90.00
_cell.angle_beta   90.00
_cell.angle_gamma   90.00
#
_symmetry.space_group_name_H-M   'P 1'
#
loop_
_entity.id
_entity.type
_entity.pdbx_description
1 polymer ?
#
loop_
_entity_poly.entity_id
_entity_poly.type
_entity_poly.pdbx_seq_one_letter_code
_entity_poly.pdbx_strand_id
1 'polypeptide(L)'
;MINQLPEMKRPFRGHVARLECSSDRGSAALELLLQPSDRQQGAVQRWCIQARGVLDFNLHCHEFQTMDLVERHPLLWTYDEDEVELYFQGQPADVHATIGRLEVAHSTAGRGWITFGALFNEGTPLHVLLASGSGMLAKGPLPVITAYREVLEAAGLRCSALNQGSMSLPDVNASPRALIMGRSYVIAAEFGAQLADT
;
A
#
# COMPACT_ATOMS: atom_id res chain seq x y z
N MET A 1 14.46 6.53 -17.24
CA MET A 1 15.22 7.75 -16.87
C MET A 1 14.98 8.21 -15.42
N ILE A 2 14.51 7.32 -14.55
CA ILE A 2 14.24 7.62 -13.11
C ILE A 2 15.48 7.37 -12.24
N ASN A 3 16.53 6.80 -12.77
CA ASN A 3 17.80 6.58 -12.03
C ASN A 3 18.54 7.88 -11.64
N GLN A 4 17.88 9.04 -11.75
CA GLN A 4 18.43 10.35 -11.38
C GLN A 4 17.79 10.98 -10.14
N LEU A 5 16.78 10.36 -9.53
CA LEU A 5 16.54 10.68 -8.14
C LEU A 5 17.82 10.28 -7.41
N PRO A 6 18.55 11.22 -6.81
CA PRO A 6 19.78 10.86 -6.12
C PRO A 6 19.41 9.76 -5.13
N GLU A 7 20.17 8.65 -5.12
CA GLU A 7 20.20 7.77 -3.96
C GLU A 7 20.60 8.68 -2.79
N MET A 8 19.61 9.27 -2.15
CA MET A 8 19.84 10.14 -1.01
C MET A 8 20.21 9.27 0.17
N LYS A 9 21.45 8.77 0.14
CA LYS A 9 22.07 8.01 1.23
C LYS A 9 22.23 8.84 2.51
N ARG A 10 21.87 10.13 2.48
CA ARG A 10 21.98 11.04 3.63
C ARG A 10 20.61 11.42 4.14
N PRO A 11 20.44 11.58 5.47
CA PRO A 11 19.20 12.07 6.02
C PRO A 11 18.85 13.42 5.43
N PHE A 12 17.62 13.60 5.00
CA PHE A 12 17.08 14.82 4.41
C PHE A 12 15.72 15.15 5.00
N ARG A 13 15.27 16.38 4.81
CA ARG A 13 13.88 16.81 4.98
C ARG A 13 13.31 17.12 3.62
N GLY A 14 12.23 16.48 3.29
CA GLY A 14 11.47 16.74 2.09
C GLY A 14 10.16 17.46 2.41
N HIS A 15 9.73 18.30 1.49
CA HIS A 15 8.44 18.97 1.55
C HIS A 15 7.77 18.89 0.18
N VAL A 16 6.50 18.50 0.14
CA VAL A 16 5.67 18.58 -1.06
C VAL A 16 5.15 20.01 -1.16
N ALA A 17 5.75 20.80 -2.04
CA ALA A 17 5.38 22.20 -2.22
C ALA A 17 4.09 22.34 -3.06
N ARG A 18 3.90 21.44 -4.03
CA ARG A 18 2.76 21.47 -4.95
C ARG A 18 2.44 20.08 -5.47
N LEU A 19 1.16 19.78 -5.61
CA LEU A 19 0.63 18.65 -6.39
C LEU A 19 -0.39 19.19 -7.38
N GLU A 20 -0.19 18.91 -8.64
CA GLU A 20 -1.15 19.16 -9.70
C GLU A 20 -1.55 17.84 -10.34
N CYS A 21 -2.84 17.56 -10.36
CA CYS A 21 -3.39 16.42 -11.06
C CYS A 21 -4.10 16.90 -12.32
N SER A 22 -3.88 16.21 -13.44
CA SER A 22 -4.65 16.44 -14.66
C SER A 22 -6.12 16.09 -14.45
N SER A 23 -7.02 16.81 -15.14
CA SER A 23 -8.47 16.60 -15.06
C SER A 23 -8.91 15.19 -15.49
N ASP A 24 -8.14 14.54 -16.34
CA ASP A 24 -8.36 13.16 -16.80
C ASP A 24 -7.80 12.10 -15.85
N ARG A 25 -7.20 12.53 -14.71
CA ARG A 25 -6.49 11.69 -13.73
C ARG A 25 -5.36 10.83 -14.33
N GLY A 26 -5.02 11.03 -15.60
CA GLY A 26 -3.97 10.25 -16.27
C GLY A 26 -2.55 10.69 -15.92
N SER A 27 -2.37 11.89 -15.35
CA SER A 27 -1.06 12.40 -14.98
C SER A 27 -1.10 13.28 -13.73
N ALA A 28 0.03 13.32 -13.01
CA ALA A 28 0.24 14.22 -11.90
C ALA A 28 1.65 14.80 -11.93
N ALA A 29 1.80 16.04 -11.50
CA ALA A 29 3.07 16.70 -11.30
C ALA A 29 3.23 17.07 -9.81
N LEU A 30 4.34 16.65 -9.21
CA LEU A 30 4.69 17.00 -7.84
C LEU A 30 5.92 17.91 -7.85
N GLU A 31 5.85 18.96 -7.09
CA GLU A 31 7.00 19.80 -6.79
C GLU A 31 7.50 19.50 -5.38
N LEU A 32 8.73 19.03 -5.28
CA LEU A 32 9.36 18.68 -4.01
C LEU A 32 10.51 19.62 -3.69
N LEU A 33 10.58 20.02 -2.44
CA LEU A 33 11.73 20.73 -1.88
C LEU A 33 12.49 19.77 -0.99
N LEU A 34 13.74 19.46 -1.32
CA LEU A 34 14.59 18.53 -0.58
C LEU A 34 15.74 19.30 0.06
N GLN A 35 15.85 19.22 1.37
CA GLN A 35 16.90 19.87 2.15
C GLN A 35 17.72 18.82 2.89
N PRO A 36 19.05 18.75 2.68
CA PRO A 36 19.92 17.91 3.51
C PRO A 36 19.75 18.24 4.99
N SER A 37 19.72 17.22 5.86
CA SER A 37 19.58 17.44 7.32
C SER A 37 20.77 18.15 7.93
N ASP A 38 21.93 18.06 7.31
CA ASP A 38 23.11 18.82 7.69
C ASP A 38 23.06 20.20 7.01
N ARG A 39 22.66 21.21 7.78
CA ARG A 39 22.50 22.61 7.32
C ARG A 39 23.79 23.24 6.78
N GLN A 40 24.96 22.66 7.06
CA GLN A 40 26.26 23.20 6.61
C GLN A 40 26.65 22.74 5.20
N GLN A 41 25.93 21.80 4.58
CA GLN A 41 26.43 21.13 3.37
C GLN A 41 25.48 21.14 2.15
N GLY A 42 24.40 21.88 2.13
CA GLY A 42 23.58 21.89 0.91
C GLY A 42 22.47 22.91 0.81
N ALA A 43 22.33 23.49 -0.37
CA ALA A 43 21.18 24.31 -0.74
C ALA A 43 19.92 23.41 -0.83
N VAL A 44 18.76 24.03 -0.61
CA VAL A 44 17.46 23.40 -0.89
C VAL A 44 17.40 23.06 -2.38
N GLN A 45 17.12 21.83 -2.70
CA GLN A 45 16.92 21.39 -4.08
C GLN A 45 15.42 21.34 -4.39
N ARG A 46 15.04 21.90 -5.52
CA ARG A 46 13.69 21.83 -6.05
C ARG A 46 13.63 20.75 -7.11
N TRP A 47 12.77 19.76 -6.92
CA TRP A 47 12.56 18.66 -7.85
C TRP A 47 11.14 18.68 -8.39
N CYS A 48 11.00 18.50 -9.69
CA CYS A 48 9.72 18.28 -10.35
C CYS A 48 9.62 16.79 -10.70
N ILE A 49 8.62 16.10 -10.13
CA ILE A 49 8.33 14.70 -10.43
C ILE A 49 7.06 14.65 -11.24
N GLN A 50 7.12 14.00 -12.39
CA GLN A 50 5.98 13.73 -13.24
C GLN A 50 5.60 12.27 -13.12
N ALA A 51 4.33 12.00 -12.83
CA ALA A 51 3.72 10.68 -12.81
C ALA A 51 2.75 10.57 -13.99
N ARG A 52 2.80 9.44 -14.73
CA ARG A 52 1.90 9.13 -15.85
C ARG A 52 1.19 7.81 -15.59
N GLY A 53 -0.06 7.70 -16.03
CA GLY A 53 -0.90 6.56 -15.72
C GLY A 53 -1.13 6.47 -14.21
N VAL A 54 -1.54 7.57 -13.59
CA VAL A 54 -1.79 7.64 -12.14
C VAL A 54 -3.02 6.79 -11.81
N LEU A 55 -2.83 5.82 -10.94
CA LEU A 55 -3.86 4.90 -10.48
C LEU A 55 -4.47 5.35 -9.15
N ASP A 56 -3.61 5.80 -8.22
CA ASP A 56 -4.02 6.25 -6.89
C ASP A 56 -2.99 7.19 -6.27
N PHE A 57 -3.41 8.04 -5.36
CA PHE A 57 -2.50 8.85 -4.56
C PHE A 57 -3.15 9.27 -3.24
N ASN A 58 -2.31 9.43 -2.22
CA ASN A 58 -2.70 10.00 -0.94
C ASN A 58 -1.58 10.87 -0.39
N LEU A 59 -1.89 12.15 -0.17
CA LEU A 59 -0.99 13.10 0.49
C LEU A 59 -1.42 13.28 1.94
N HIS A 60 -0.84 12.48 2.83
CA HIS A 60 -1.16 12.49 4.25
C HIS A 60 -0.44 13.61 5.01
N CYS A 61 0.76 13.95 4.55
CA CYS A 61 1.56 15.05 5.10
C CYS A 61 2.38 15.69 4.00
N HIS A 62 2.66 16.98 4.16
CA HIS A 62 3.52 17.71 3.22
C HIS A 62 5.00 17.53 3.54
N GLU A 63 5.36 17.10 4.76
CA GLU A 63 6.75 16.89 5.18
C GLU A 63 7.07 15.40 5.27
N PHE A 64 8.27 15.02 4.84
CA PHE A 64 8.75 13.64 4.88
C PHE A 64 10.27 13.58 5.06
N GLN A 65 10.76 12.46 5.55
CA GLN A 65 12.19 12.21 5.77
C GLN A 65 12.70 10.99 4.97
N THR A 66 11.77 10.24 4.37
CA THR A 66 12.07 9.10 3.52
C THR A 66 11.31 9.25 2.22
N MET A 67 11.97 8.89 1.12
CA MET A 67 11.38 8.84 -0.21
C MET A 67 11.92 7.64 -0.95
N ASP A 68 11.01 6.76 -1.37
CA ASP A 68 11.34 5.51 -2.04
C ASP A 68 10.43 5.31 -3.25
N LEU A 69 11.01 4.90 -4.37
CA LEU A 69 10.27 4.40 -5.52
C LEU A 69 10.36 2.88 -5.52
N VAL A 70 9.21 2.22 -5.34
CA VAL A 70 9.14 0.78 -5.14
C VAL A 70 8.27 0.09 -6.19
N GLU A 71 8.66 -1.13 -6.56
CA GLU A 71 7.94 -2.01 -7.49
C GLU A 71 7.22 -3.15 -6.73
N ARG A 72 7.51 -3.33 -5.43
CA ARG A 72 6.87 -4.33 -4.57
C ARG A 72 6.55 -3.71 -3.23
N HIS A 73 5.27 -3.52 -2.96
CA HIS A 73 4.80 -2.89 -1.73
C HIS A 73 3.33 -3.25 -1.47
N PRO A 74 2.87 -3.33 -0.21
CA PRO A 74 1.45 -3.57 0.08
C PRO A 74 0.46 -2.66 -0.64
N LEU A 75 0.82 -1.41 -0.90
CA LEU A 75 0.02 -0.47 -1.70
C LEU A 75 -0.24 -0.93 -3.14
N LEU A 76 0.63 -1.77 -3.70
CA LEU A 76 0.53 -2.27 -5.08
C LEU A 76 -0.28 -3.56 -5.18
N TRP A 77 -0.54 -4.25 -4.08
CA TRP A 77 -1.20 -5.55 -4.11
C TRP A 77 -2.58 -5.54 -4.78
N THR A 78 -3.33 -4.44 -4.68
CA THR A 78 -4.61 -4.29 -5.39
C THR A 78 -4.44 -4.37 -6.92
N TYR A 79 -3.23 -4.10 -7.41
CA TYR A 79 -2.93 -4.03 -8.84
C TYR A 79 -2.12 -5.23 -9.34
N ASP A 80 -1.32 -5.86 -8.48
CA ASP A 80 -0.33 -6.87 -8.86
C ASP A 80 -0.66 -8.27 -8.33
N GLU A 81 -1.51 -8.38 -7.29
CA GLU A 81 -1.79 -9.64 -6.64
C GLU A 81 -3.19 -10.16 -7.02
N ASP A 82 -3.32 -11.49 -7.00
CA ASP A 82 -4.62 -12.13 -7.15
C ASP A 82 -5.54 -11.79 -5.98
N GLU A 83 -6.79 -11.51 -6.30
CA GLU A 83 -7.83 -11.33 -5.30
C GLU A 83 -8.35 -12.70 -4.85
N VAL A 84 -8.26 -12.97 -3.56
CA VAL A 84 -8.59 -14.27 -2.97
C VAL A 84 -9.67 -14.10 -1.91
N GLU A 85 -10.69 -14.95 -1.94
CA GLU A 85 -11.71 -15.07 -0.91
C GLU A 85 -11.34 -16.18 0.07
N LEU A 86 -11.36 -15.88 1.38
CA LEU A 86 -11.08 -16.81 2.45
C LEU A 86 -12.37 -17.23 3.16
N TYR A 87 -12.65 -18.49 3.13
CA TYR A 87 -13.74 -19.13 3.85
C TYR A 87 -13.21 -19.97 5.00
N PHE A 88 -14.00 -20.07 6.08
CA PHE A 88 -13.67 -20.89 7.23
C PHE A 88 -14.84 -21.76 7.67
N GLN A 89 -14.53 -22.83 8.39
CA GLN A 89 -15.47 -23.72 9.07
C GLN A 89 -14.89 -24.14 10.41
N GLY A 90 -15.74 -24.10 11.44
CA GLY A 90 -15.41 -24.39 12.84
C GLY A 90 -15.49 -23.12 13.69
N GLN A 91 -15.48 -23.31 14.99
CA GLN A 91 -15.48 -22.21 15.95
C GLN A 91 -14.14 -22.17 16.68
N PRO A 92 -13.47 -21.01 16.80
CA PRO A 92 -12.27 -20.90 17.61
C PRO A 92 -12.63 -21.05 19.08
N ALA A 93 -11.75 -21.64 19.87
CA ALA A 93 -11.93 -21.76 21.31
C ALA A 93 -12.06 -20.40 22.01
N ASP A 94 -11.37 -19.39 21.47
CA ASP A 94 -11.45 -17.99 21.93
C ASP A 94 -11.53 -17.07 20.71
N VAL A 95 -12.70 -16.49 20.48
CA VAL A 95 -12.98 -15.57 19.38
C VAL A 95 -12.15 -14.30 19.50
N HIS A 96 -12.06 -13.72 20.71
CA HIS A 96 -11.35 -12.45 20.89
C HIS A 96 -9.82 -12.60 20.73
N ALA A 97 -9.25 -13.68 21.27
CA ALA A 97 -7.85 -13.98 21.05
C ALA A 97 -7.55 -14.23 19.56
N THR A 98 -8.47 -14.86 18.83
CA THR A 98 -8.32 -15.08 17.39
C THR A 98 -8.35 -13.77 16.61
N ILE A 99 -9.26 -12.85 16.96
CA ILE A 99 -9.30 -11.50 16.36
C ILE A 99 -7.98 -10.75 16.61
N GLY A 100 -7.46 -10.77 17.84
CA GLY A 100 -6.18 -10.13 18.15
C GLY A 100 -5.01 -10.70 17.32
N ARG A 101 -4.99 -12.02 17.09
CA ARG A 101 -3.99 -12.66 16.22
C ARG A 101 -4.15 -12.26 14.75
N LEU A 102 -5.38 -12.13 14.26
CA LEU A 102 -5.67 -11.64 12.91
C LEU A 102 -5.19 -10.21 12.73
N GLU A 103 -5.36 -9.34 13.73
CA GLU A 103 -4.87 -7.96 13.71
C GLU A 103 -3.34 -7.89 13.64
N VAL A 104 -2.65 -8.71 14.44
CA VAL A 104 -1.18 -8.82 14.40
C VAL A 104 -0.71 -9.31 13.05
N ALA A 105 -1.32 -10.37 12.50
CA ALA A 105 -0.98 -10.92 11.20
C ALA A 105 -1.22 -9.89 10.07
N HIS A 106 -2.34 -9.18 10.13
CA HIS A 106 -2.66 -8.09 9.20
C HIS A 106 -1.62 -6.97 9.23
N SER A 107 -1.30 -6.48 10.43
CA SER A 107 -0.33 -5.40 10.61
C SER A 107 1.06 -5.80 10.14
N THR A 108 1.43 -7.06 10.33
CA THR A 108 2.71 -7.61 9.87
C THR A 108 2.76 -7.71 8.35
N ALA A 109 1.73 -8.29 7.72
CA ALA A 109 1.64 -8.42 6.27
C ALA A 109 1.51 -7.06 5.58
N GLY A 110 0.52 -6.26 5.98
CA GLY A 110 0.18 -4.96 5.37
C GLY A 110 1.12 -3.82 5.75
N ARG A 111 2.05 -4.03 6.70
CA ARG A 111 3.01 -3.01 7.19
C ARG A 111 2.33 -1.68 7.59
N GLY A 112 1.07 -1.74 8.04
CA GLY A 112 0.27 -0.58 8.41
C GLY A 112 -0.21 0.29 7.23
N TRP A 113 -0.12 -0.20 5.99
CA TRP A 113 -0.62 0.47 4.78
C TRP A 113 -2.05 0.09 4.42
N ILE A 114 -2.51 -1.06 4.88
CA ILE A 114 -3.88 -1.52 4.70
C ILE A 114 -4.60 -1.42 6.05
N THR A 115 -5.80 -0.86 6.08
CA THR A 115 -6.58 -0.72 7.32
C THR A 115 -7.12 -2.09 7.74
N PHE A 116 -6.92 -2.46 9.00
CA PHE A 116 -7.55 -3.65 9.59
C PHE A 116 -9.06 -3.50 9.50
N GLY A 117 -9.72 -4.50 9.00
CA GLY A 117 -11.16 -4.46 8.76
C GLY A 117 -11.57 -4.18 7.32
N ALA A 118 -10.73 -3.51 6.52
CA ALA A 118 -11.06 -3.17 5.13
C ALA A 118 -11.27 -4.38 4.21
N LEU A 119 -10.72 -5.53 4.59
CA LEU A 119 -10.79 -6.77 3.80
C LEU A 119 -11.83 -7.75 4.32
N PHE A 120 -12.40 -7.53 5.51
CA PHE A 120 -13.39 -8.43 6.10
C PHE A 120 -14.78 -8.25 5.45
N ASN A 121 -15.61 -9.26 5.61
CA ASN A 121 -16.98 -9.23 5.18
C ASN A 121 -17.74 -8.06 5.85
N GLU A 122 -18.16 -7.08 5.07
CA GLU A 122 -18.83 -5.86 5.56
C GLU A 122 -20.21 -6.12 6.19
N GLY A 123 -20.84 -7.24 5.83
CA GLY A 123 -22.20 -7.54 6.25
C GLY A 123 -22.34 -8.02 7.70
N THR A 124 -21.23 -8.44 8.35
CA THR A 124 -21.28 -9.08 9.67
C THR A 124 -20.06 -8.69 10.52
N PRO A 125 -20.25 -8.21 11.75
CA PRO A 125 -19.13 -7.95 12.66
C PRO A 125 -18.26 -9.21 12.84
N LEU A 126 -16.94 -9.05 12.83
CA LEU A 126 -15.98 -10.16 12.81
C LEU A 126 -16.18 -11.15 13.98
N HIS A 127 -16.49 -10.65 15.18
CA HIS A 127 -16.73 -11.52 16.34
C HIS A 127 -18.01 -12.36 16.19
N VAL A 128 -19.05 -11.81 15.55
CA VAL A 128 -20.30 -12.54 15.26
C VAL A 128 -20.05 -13.59 14.18
N LEU A 129 -19.32 -13.21 13.15
CA LEU A 129 -18.95 -14.12 12.05
C LEU A 129 -18.13 -15.32 12.55
N LEU A 130 -17.09 -15.09 13.36
CA LEU A 130 -16.29 -16.19 13.92
C LEU A 130 -17.09 -17.08 14.89
N ALA A 131 -18.01 -16.48 15.65
CA ALA A 131 -18.90 -17.23 16.55
C ALA A 131 -19.96 -18.05 15.80
N SER A 132 -20.32 -17.69 14.56
CA SER A 132 -21.30 -18.44 13.75
C SER A 132 -20.79 -19.81 13.28
N GLY A 133 -19.48 -20.01 13.29
CA GLY A 133 -18.83 -21.28 12.95
C GLY A 133 -18.59 -21.53 11.47
N SER A 134 -19.01 -20.65 10.58
CA SER A 134 -18.65 -20.75 9.14
C SER A 134 -18.99 -19.48 8.38
N GLY A 135 -18.29 -19.23 7.28
CA GLY A 135 -18.60 -18.14 6.37
C GLY A 135 -17.39 -17.66 5.60
N MET A 136 -17.59 -16.63 4.78
CA MET A 136 -16.53 -15.88 4.16
C MET A 136 -15.96 -14.89 5.17
N LEU A 137 -14.68 -15.07 5.55
CA LEU A 137 -14.02 -14.18 6.49
C LEU A 137 -13.61 -12.86 5.84
N ALA A 138 -12.86 -12.97 4.75
CA ALA A 138 -12.21 -11.83 4.12
C ALA A 138 -12.03 -12.07 2.62
N LYS A 139 -11.86 -10.97 1.89
CA LYS A 139 -11.52 -10.94 0.48
C LYS A 139 -10.40 -9.92 0.29
N GLY A 140 -9.35 -10.29 -0.44
CA GLY A 140 -8.24 -9.37 -0.66
C GLY A 140 -7.00 -10.04 -1.24
N PRO A 141 -5.86 -9.35 -1.19
CA PRO A 141 -4.61 -9.81 -1.79
C PRO A 141 -4.06 -11.07 -1.11
N LEU A 142 -3.56 -11.99 -1.93
CA LEU A 142 -3.06 -13.29 -1.49
C LEU A 142 -2.13 -13.24 -0.27
N PRO A 143 -1.16 -12.31 -0.13
CA PRO A 143 -0.28 -12.28 1.05
C PRO A 143 -1.03 -12.10 2.38
N VAL A 144 -2.05 -11.23 2.41
CA VAL A 144 -2.85 -11.01 3.63
C VAL A 144 -3.77 -12.20 3.91
N ILE A 145 -4.42 -12.72 2.86
CA ILE A 145 -5.31 -13.87 2.98
C ILE A 145 -4.54 -15.11 3.46
N THR A 146 -3.29 -15.28 3.00
CA THR A 146 -2.42 -16.37 3.49
C THR A 146 -2.13 -16.21 4.98
N ALA A 147 -1.79 -15.00 5.43
CA ALA A 147 -1.55 -14.73 6.85
C ALA A 147 -2.80 -14.98 7.71
N TYR A 148 -3.99 -14.60 7.23
CA TYR A 148 -5.24 -14.89 7.94
C TYR A 148 -5.53 -16.39 8.01
N ARG A 149 -5.32 -17.12 6.93
CA ARG A 149 -5.51 -18.59 6.88
C ARG A 149 -4.63 -19.26 7.94
N GLU A 150 -3.36 -18.90 8.03
CA GLU A 150 -2.44 -19.47 9.03
C GLU A 150 -2.95 -19.25 10.47
N VAL A 151 -3.46 -18.05 10.78
CA VAL A 151 -4.05 -17.76 12.10
C VAL A 151 -5.27 -18.62 12.40
N LEU A 152 -6.17 -18.78 11.42
CA LEU A 152 -7.39 -19.57 11.62
C LEU A 152 -7.07 -21.05 11.76
N GLU A 153 -6.18 -21.60 10.94
CA GLU A 153 -5.73 -23.00 11.01
C GLU A 153 -5.03 -23.28 12.35
N ALA A 154 -4.21 -22.32 12.85
CA ALA A 154 -3.62 -22.42 14.19
C ALA A 154 -4.65 -22.34 15.32
N ALA A 155 -5.80 -21.74 15.08
CA ALA A 155 -6.96 -21.73 16.01
C ALA A 155 -7.86 -22.99 15.86
N GLY A 156 -7.48 -23.95 15.03
CA GLY A 156 -8.19 -25.22 14.81
C GLY A 156 -9.34 -25.16 13.81
N LEU A 157 -9.48 -24.11 13.03
CA LEU A 157 -10.51 -23.99 12.01
C LEU A 157 -10.03 -24.61 10.68
N ARG A 158 -11.00 -25.09 9.89
CA ARG A 158 -10.73 -25.49 8.50
C ARG A 158 -10.89 -24.28 7.60
N CYS A 159 -9.94 -24.09 6.68
CA CYS A 159 -9.97 -22.98 5.75
C CYS A 159 -9.99 -23.46 4.31
N SER A 160 -10.67 -22.69 3.45
CA SER A 160 -10.60 -22.82 2.00
C SER A 160 -10.44 -21.44 1.38
N ALA A 161 -9.60 -21.36 0.35
CA ALA A 161 -9.35 -20.11 -0.37
C ALA A 161 -9.78 -20.29 -1.83
N LEU A 162 -10.55 -19.34 -2.35
CA LEU A 162 -10.97 -19.29 -3.74
C LEU A 162 -10.28 -18.12 -4.42
N ASN A 163 -9.46 -18.43 -5.42
CA ASN A 163 -8.83 -17.41 -6.25
C ASN A 163 -9.84 -16.91 -7.28
N GLN A 164 -10.10 -15.59 -7.27
CA GLN A 164 -10.98 -14.92 -8.23
C GLN A 164 -10.23 -14.45 -9.49
N GLY A 165 -8.92 -14.69 -9.55
CA GLY A 165 -8.04 -14.17 -10.58
C GLY A 165 -7.57 -12.76 -10.30
N SER A 166 -6.57 -12.32 -11.03
CA SER A 166 -6.08 -10.95 -10.98
C SER A 166 -7.09 -10.01 -11.64
N MET A 167 -7.35 -8.87 -11.02
CA MET A 167 -8.00 -7.76 -11.72
C MET A 167 -7.02 -7.25 -12.78
N SER A 168 -7.22 -7.70 -14.02
CA SER A 168 -6.45 -7.18 -15.16
C SER A 168 -6.67 -5.68 -15.25
N LEU A 169 -5.62 -4.91 -15.00
CA LEU A 169 -5.63 -3.48 -15.28
C LEU A 169 -5.90 -3.29 -16.79
N PRO A 170 -6.84 -2.42 -17.18
CA PRO A 170 -7.05 -2.14 -18.58
C PRO A 170 -5.78 -1.52 -19.18
N ASP A 171 -5.14 -2.25 -20.12
CA ASP A 171 -4.11 -1.77 -21.07
C ASP A 171 -2.89 -0.99 -20.49
N VAL A 172 -2.47 -1.22 -19.27
CA VAL A 172 -1.21 -0.66 -18.78
C VAL A 172 -0.09 -1.65 -19.07
N ASN A 173 0.69 -1.40 -20.13
CA ASN A 173 1.86 -2.20 -20.53
C ASN A 173 3.02 -2.19 -19.51
N ALA A 174 2.87 -1.54 -18.37
CA ALA A 174 3.88 -1.43 -17.32
C ALA A 174 3.27 -1.76 -15.96
N SER A 175 3.96 -2.60 -15.18
CA SER A 175 3.62 -2.83 -13.78
C SER A 175 3.64 -1.52 -13.00
N PRO A 176 2.61 -1.21 -12.19
CA PRO A 176 2.57 0.02 -11.44
C PRO A 176 3.70 0.09 -10.41
N ARG A 177 4.13 1.30 -10.10
CA ARG A 177 5.12 1.58 -9.06
C ARG A 177 4.54 2.58 -8.07
N ALA A 178 5.04 2.55 -6.85
CA ALA A 178 4.65 3.51 -5.84
C ALA A 178 5.83 4.41 -5.47
N LEU A 179 5.64 5.72 -5.59
CA LEU A 179 6.51 6.73 -4.99
C LEU A 179 5.96 6.99 -3.58
N ILE A 180 6.75 6.61 -2.57
CA ILE A 180 6.39 6.72 -1.16
C ILE A 180 7.20 7.85 -0.54
N MET A 181 6.53 8.77 0.13
CA MET A 181 7.12 9.94 0.81
C MET A 181 6.61 9.97 2.25
N GLY A 182 7.32 9.29 3.15
CA GLY A 182 6.83 9.06 4.50
C GLY A 182 5.53 8.26 4.52
N ARG A 183 4.41 8.90 4.86
CA ARG A 183 3.05 8.31 4.82
C ARG A 183 2.25 8.69 3.58
N SER A 184 2.79 9.57 2.76
CA SER A 184 2.19 9.98 1.49
C SER A 184 2.66 9.09 0.36
N TYR A 185 1.83 8.89 -0.67
CA TYR A 185 2.21 8.09 -1.83
C TYR A 185 1.53 8.55 -3.12
N VAL A 186 2.14 8.17 -4.22
CA VAL A 186 1.55 8.21 -5.57
C VAL A 186 1.82 6.88 -6.23
N ILE A 187 0.79 6.24 -6.79
CA ILE A 187 0.88 5.01 -7.59
C ILE A 187 0.66 5.37 -9.05
N ALA A 188 1.61 5.02 -9.89
CA ALA A 188 1.53 5.32 -11.32
C ALA A 188 2.32 4.28 -12.14
N ALA A 189 2.01 4.21 -13.44
CA ALA A 189 2.73 3.37 -14.38
C ALA A 189 4.17 3.87 -14.63
N GLU A 190 4.35 5.19 -14.71
CA GLU A 190 5.64 5.80 -15.01
C GLU A 190 5.91 7.02 -14.13
N PHE A 191 7.19 7.19 -13.77
CA PHE A 191 7.67 8.38 -13.09
C PHE A 191 8.87 8.99 -13.84
N GLY A 192 8.90 10.31 -13.95
CA GLY A 192 10.04 11.11 -14.39
C GLY A 192 10.42 12.09 -13.29
N ALA A 193 11.70 12.36 -13.12
CA ALA A 193 12.20 13.35 -12.17
C ALA A 193 13.18 14.31 -12.85
N GLN A 194 13.04 15.59 -12.55
CA GLN A 194 13.93 16.64 -13.02
C GLN A 194 14.26 17.58 -11.88
N LEU A 195 15.54 17.95 -11.78
CA LEU A 195 15.95 19.05 -10.90
C LEU A 195 15.47 20.35 -11.56
N ALA A 196 14.67 21.13 -10.87
CA ALA A 196 14.25 22.43 -11.36
C ALA A 196 15.42 23.41 -11.21
N ASP A 197 15.72 24.14 -12.29
CA ASP A 197 16.71 25.22 -12.25
C ASP A 197 16.24 26.28 -11.23
N THR A 198 17.16 26.73 -10.40
CA THR A 198 16.97 27.76 -9.35
C THR A 198 16.79 29.13 -9.94
#